data_6b2d3f6e3b9e5d898debf8ba51d6a2f3
#
_entry.id   6b2d3f6e3b9e5d898debf8ba51d6a2f3
#
_cell.length_a   1.000
_cell.length_b   1.000
_cell.length_c   1.000
_cell.angle_alpha   90.00
_cell.angle_beta   90.00
_cell.angle_gamma   90.00
#
_symmetry.space_group_name_H-M   'P 1'
#
loop_
_entity.id
_entity.type
_entity.pdbx_description
1 polymer ?
#
loop_
_entity_poly.entity_id
_entity_poly.type
_entity_poly.pdbx_seq_one_letter_code
_entity_poly.pdbx_strand_id
1 'polypeptide(L)'
;QGIAVYGNKGSTDQHAYVQQLRDGVHNFFVTFIEVQEERTGELFHVEHEAITSGDYLSGFFQGTRKALYENGRESITITIKDVSAFSIGVLIALYERAVGFYASLVNINAYHQPGVEAGKKAAERVIEVQMNIFECLMRRDGHPMTVDDLAMETQSVDEVETIYKICEHLTA
;
A
#
# COMPACT_ATOMS: atom_id res chain seq x y z
N GLN A 1 4.80 -15.08 -10.46
CA GLN A 1 4.89 -14.15 -11.60
C GLN A 1 4.14 -12.88 -11.25
N GLY A 2 4.76 -11.79 -11.27
CA GLY A 2 4.22 -10.48 -10.95
C GLY A 2 5.33 -9.54 -10.53
N ILE A 3 5.09 -8.25 -10.69
CA ILE A 3 5.99 -7.21 -10.20
C ILE A 3 5.43 -6.64 -8.91
N ALA A 4 6.31 -6.36 -7.95
CA ALA A 4 5.94 -5.58 -6.78
C ALA A 4 5.87 -4.10 -7.18
N VAL A 5 4.81 -3.41 -6.79
CA VAL A 5 4.61 -1.99 -7.05
C VAL A 5 4.65 -1.24 -5.73
N TYR A 6 5.53 -0.25 -5.64
CA TYR A 6 5.65 0.62 -4.48
C TYR A 6 5.33 2.05 -4.91
N GLY A 7 4.60 2.77 -4.08
CA GLY A 7 4.30 4.17 -4.30
C GLY A 7 4.91 5.04 -3.22
N ASN A 8 5.36 6.24 -3.60
CA ASN A 8 5.75 7.26 -2.65
C ASN A 8 5.36 8.65 -3.13
N LYS A 9 5.44 9.59 -2.22
CA LYS A 9 5.21 11.00 -2.49
C LYS A 9 6.55 11.70 -2.66
N GLY A 10 6.77 12.25 -3.85
CA GLY A 10 7.97 13.00 -4.19
C GLY A 10 8.24 14.13 -3.20
N SER A 11 9.50 14.36 -2.91
CA SER A 11 10.21 15.10 -1.88
C SER A 11 9.95 14.65 -0.43
N THR A 12 8.73 14.31 -0.03
CA THR A 12 8.43 13.87 1.35
C THR A 12 9.16 12.58 1.72
N ASP A 13 9.15 11.58 0.80
CA ASP A 13 9.73 10.27 1.03
C ASP A 13 11.14 10.11 0.43
N GLN A 14 11.79 11.24 0.13
CA GLN A 14 13.12 11.26 -0.51
C GLN A 14 14.15 10.45 0.28
N HIS A 15 14.12 10.54 1.61
CA HIS A 15 15.05 9.86 2.50
C HIS A 15 14.65 8.42 2.85
N ALA A 16 13.48 7.96 2.41
CA ALA A 16 13.00 6.62 2.74
C ALA A 16 13.77 5.53 1.96
N TYR A 17 13.91 5.69 0.63
CA TYR A 17 14.51 4.64 -0.20
C TYR A 17 15.18 5.13 -1.50
N VAL A 18 15.25 6.42 -1.76
CA VAL A 18 15.85 6.94 -3.02
C VAL A 18 17.32 6.57 -3.13
N GLN A 19 18.06 6.55 -2.00
CA GLN A 19 19.44 6.08 -2.00
C GLN A 19 19.54 4.61 -2.42
N GLN A 20 18.64 3.75 -1.91
CA GLN A 20 18.59 2.34 -2.30
C GLN A 20 18.23 2.16 -3.79
N LEU A 21 17.32 2.97 -4.31
CA LEU A 21 17.00 2.97 -5.74
C LEU A 21 18.22 3.37 -6.57
N ARG A 22 18.95 4.39 -6.14
CA ARG A 22 20.12 4.88 -6.86
C ARG A 22 21.28 3.88 -6.81
N ASP A 23 21.64 3.39 -5.63
CA ASP A 23 22.89 2.70 -5.37
C ASP A 23 22.71 1.19 -5.07
N GLY A 24 21.47 0.71 -4.89
CA GLY A 24 21.13 -0.69 -4.60
C GLY A 24 21.01 -1.58 -5.85
N VAL A 25 20.35 -2.71 -5.68
CA VAL A 25 20.13 -3.70 -6.74
C VAL A 25 19.22 -3.13 -7.83
N HIS A 26 19.64 -3.24 -9.09
CA HIS A 26 18.86 -2.79 -10.24
C HIS A 26 17.86 -3.88 -10.71
N ASN A 27 16.72 -3.95 -10.04
CA ASN A 27 15.63 -4.86 -10.37
C ASN A 27 14.26 -4.15 -10.47
N PHE A 28 14.28 -2.87 -10.80
CA PHE A 28 13.10 -2.00 -10.89
C PHE A 28 13.24 -1.00 -12.03
N PHE A 29 12.15 -0.32 -12.34
CA PHE A 29 12.15 0.96 -13.05
C PHE A 29 11.23 1.94 -12.30
N VAL A 30 11.42 3.23 -12.54
CA VAL A 30 10.65 4.27 -11.85
C VAL A 30 9.66 4.92 -12.80
N THR A 31 8.41 5.06 -12.37
CA THR A 31 7.44 5.93 -13.04
C THR A 31 7.24 7.19 -12.20
N PHE A 32 7.62 8.32 -12.76
CA PHE A 32 7.30 9.62 -12.19
C PHE A 32 5.95 10.10 -12.70
N ILE A 33 5.12 10.60 -11.81
CA ILE A 33 3.89 11.33 -12.16
C ILE A 33 4.16 12.80 -11.87
N GLU A 34 4.28 13.58 -12.94
CA GLU A 34 4.51 15.02 -12.90
C GLU A 34 3.18 15.75 -13.05
N VAL A 35 2.93 16.72 -12.19
CA VAL A 35 1.74 17.58 -12.25
C VAL A 35 2.17 18.99 -12.66
N GLN A 36 1.59 19.54 -13.72
CA GLN A 36 1.96 20.85 -14.24
C GLN A 36 1.34 22.01 -13.45
N GLU A 37 0.06 21.89 -13.10
CA GLU A 37 -0.66 22.87 -12.29
C GLU A 37 -0.68 22.40 -10.84
N GLU A 38 0.20 22.95 -10.01
CA GLU A 38 0.45 22.49 -8.65
C GLU A 38 -0.74 22.67 -7.69
N ARG A 39 -1.53 23.72 -7.88
CA ARG A 39 -2.71 24.02 -7.06
C ARG A 39 -3.62 25.04 -7.71
N THR A 40 -4.87 25.06 -7.26
CA THR A 40 -5.82 26.11 -7.56
C THR A 40 -5.80 27.17 -6.44
N GLY A 41 -5.76 28.45 -6.80
CA GLY A 41 -5.72 29.57 -5.87
C GLY A 41 -4.35 30.22 -5.75
N GLU A 42 -4.10 30.91 -4.63
CA GLU A 42 -2.85 31.63 -4.42
C GLU A 42 -1.64 30.69 -4.38
N LEU A 43 -0.58 31.10 -5.08
CA LEU A 43 0.70 30.40 -5.07
C LEU A 43 1.39 30.59 -3.73
N PHE A 44 2.02 29.55 -3.23
CA PHE A 44 2.82 29.62 -2.03
C PHE A 44 4.26 29.96 -2.39
N HIS A 45 4.66 31.22 -2.16
CA HIS A 45 6.01 31.70 -2.42
C HIS A 45 6.97 31.32 -1.28
N VAL A 46 8.18 30.91 -1.61
CA VAL A 46 9.21 30.45 -0.69
C VAL A 46 10.48 31.28 -0.93
N GLU A 47 11.02 31.90 0.12
CA GLU A 47 12.26 32.70 0.12
C GLU A 47 12.24 33.97 -0.75
N HIS A 48 11.72 33.89 -1.98
CA HIS A 48 11.61 34.99 -2.94
C HIS A 48 10.23 35.03 -3.58
N GLU A 49 9.76 36.23 -3.92
CA GLU A 49 8.45 36.42 -4.57
C GLU A 49 8.33 35.71 -5.93
N ALA A 50 9.45 35.38 -6.57
CA ALA A 50 9.50 34.73 -7.89
C ALA A 50 9.56 33.20 -7.81
N ILE A 51 9.70 32.60 -6.62
CA ILE A 51 9.89 31.15 -6.45
C ILE A 51 8.72 30.58 -5.61
N THR A 52 8.06 29.59 -6.16
CA THR A 52 6.94 28.91 -5.51
C THR A 52 7.35 27.56 -4.90
N SER A 53 6.49 27.01 -4.06
CA SER A 53 6.65 25.63 -3.58
C SER A 53 6.64 24.60 -4.71
N GLY A 54 5.90 24.87 -5.80
CA GLY A 54 5.89 24.03 -6.99
C GLY A 54 7.20 24.03 -7.75
N ASP A 55 7.89 25.19 -7.81
CA ASP A 55 9.21 25.25 -8.41
C ASP A 55 10.24 24.39 -7.65
N TYR A 56 10.17 24.38 -6.32
CA TYR A 56 10.98 23.47 -5.50
C TYR A 56 10.65 22.00 -5.78
N LEU A 57 9.35 21.67 -5.84
CA LEU A 57 8.91 20.30 -6.13
C LEU A 57 9.37 19.86 -7.53
N SER A 58 9.26 20.73 -8.53
CA SER A 58 9.77 20.50 -9.89
C SER A 58 11.29 20.30 -9.89
N GLY A 59 12.02 21.12 -9.12
CA GLY A 59 13.45 20.97 -8.94
C GLY A 59 13.85 19.62 -8.33
N PHE A 60 13.16 19.18 -7.27
CA PHE A 60 13.38 17.85 -6.67
C PHE A 60 13.05 16.71 -7.63
N PHE A 61 11.97 16.81 -8.40
CA PHE A 61 11.63 15.83 -9.43
C PHE A 61 12.73 15.70 -10.47
N GLN A 62 13.14 16.81 -11.07
CA GLN A 62 14.19 16.83 -12.10
C GLN A 62 15.54 16.34 -11.55
N GLY A 63 15.91 16.77 -10.35
CA GLY A 63 17.14 16.35 -9.68
C GLY A 63 17.17 14.85 -9.38
N THR A 64 16.08 14.31 -8.85
CA THR A 64 15.96 12.87 -8.56
C THR A 64 16.03 12.03 -9.83
N ARG A 65 15.29 12.44 -10.88
CA ARG A 65 15.31 11.76 -12.18
C ARG A 65 16.72 11.76 -12.79
N LYS A 66 17.41 12.90 -12.73
CA LYS A 66 18.79 13.01 -13.21
C LYS A 66 19.75 12.11 -12.42
N ALA A 67 19.68 12.12 -11.09
CA ALA A 67 20.53 11.30 -10.22
C ALA A 67 20.34 9.79 -10.45
N LEU A 68 19.12 9.35 -10.74
CA LEU A 68 18.82 7.97 -11.11
C LEU A 68 19.40 7.64 -12.49
N TYR A 69 19.19 8.51 -13.48
CA TYR A 69 19.70 8.32 -14.84
C TYR A 69 21.23 8.22 -14.89
N GLU A 70 21.94 9.09 -14.16
CA GLU A 70 23.41 9.06 -14.06
C GLU A 70 23.95 7.74 -13.51
N ASN A 71 23.11 7.01 -12.76
CA ASN A 71 23.46 5.69 -12.20
C ASN A 71 22.84 4.52 -13.01
N GLY A 72 22.40 4.77 -14.25
CA GLY A 72 21.84 3.76 -15.15
C GLY A 72 20.47 3.21 -14.70
N ARG A 73 19.70 4.02 -13.94
CA ARG A 73 18.34 3.63 -13.50
C ARG A 73 17.32 4.19 -14.47
N GLU A 74 16.57 3.29 -15.10
CA GLU A 74 15.56 3.68 -16.08
C GLU A 74 14.33 4.27 -15.40
N SER A 75 13.75 5.27 -16.06
CA SER A 75 12.50 5.87 -15.61
C SER A 75 11.65 6.33 -16.79
N ILE A 76 10.35 6.38 -16.55
CA ILE A 76 9.37 7.04 -17.42
C ILE A 76 8.71 8.17 -16.65
N THR A 77 8.23 9.19 -17.38
CA THR A 77 7.47 10.29 -16.78
C THR A 77 6.10 10.35 -17.43
N ILE A 78 5.05 10.37 -16.61
CA ILE A 78 3.68 10.63 -17.03
C ILE A 78 3.36 12.04 -16.55
N THR A 79 3.17 12.96 -17.49
CA THR A 79 2.82 14.34 -17.19
C THR A 79 1.32 14.50 -17.24
N ILE A 80 0.71 14.96 -16.15
CA ILE A 80 -0.71 15.32 -16.09
C ILE A 80 -0.84 16.84 -15.89
N LYS A 81 -1.95 17.40 -16.38
CA LYS A 81 -2.16 18.84 -16.27
C LYS A 81 -2.36 19.26 -14.81
N ASP A 82 -3.26 18.59 -14.11
CA ASP A 82 -3.74 18.94 -12.78
C ASP A 82 -4.13 17.69 -11.97
N VAL A 83 -4.52 17.88 -10.71
CA VAL A 83 -5.04 16.81 -9.83
C VAL A 83 -6.58 16.87 -9.82
N SER A 84 -7.21 16.97 -10.99
CA SER A 84 -8.66 16.90 -11.13
C SER A 84 -9.17 15.45 -11.10
N ALA A 85 -10.46 15.28 -10.84
CA ALA A 85 -11.10 13.96 -10.91
C ALA A 85 -10.94 13.33 -12.31
N PHE A 86 -10.90 14.15 -13.36
CA PHE A 86 -10.66 13.68 -14.73
C PHE A 86 -9.24 13.13 -14.88
N SER A 87 -8.21 13.89 -14.49
CA SER A 87 -6.81 13.47 -14.59
C SER A 87 -6.53 12.20 -13.77
N ILE A 88 -7.08 12.11 -12.56
CA ILE A 88 -6.98 10.91 -11.72
C ILE A 88 -7.72 9.73 -12.37
N GLY A 89 -8.92 9.93 -12.91
CA GLY A 89 -9.66 8.89 -13.61
C GLY A 89 -8.91 8.34 -14.82
N VAL A 90 -8.23 9.20 -15.57
CA VAL A 90 -7.35 8.78 -16.69
C VAL A 90 -6.19 7.93 -16.21
N LEU A 91 -5.53 8.32 -15.11
CA LEU A 91 -4.43 7.52 -14.53
C LEU A 91 -4.91 6.15 -14.05
N ILE A 92 -6.05 6.09 -13.37
CA ILE A 92 -6.66 4.82 -12.93
C ILE A 92 -6.89 3.92 -14.14
N ALA A 93 -7.58 4.41 -15.17
CA ALA A 93 -7.87 3.65 -16.38
C ALA A 93 -6.60 3.20 -17.12
N LEU A 94 -5.56 4.04 -17.14
CA LEU A 94 -4.26 3.69 -17.73
C LEU A 94 -3.65 2.48 -16.99
N TYR A 95 -3.59 2.51 -15.67
CA TYR A 95 -2.97 1.44 -14.88
C TYR A 95 -3.82 0.16 -14.87
N GLU A 96 -5.14 0.25 -14.84
CA GLU A 96 -6.02 -0.91 -15.01
C GLU A 96 -5.77 -1.64 -16.34
N ARG A 97 -5.66 -0.88 -17.43
CA ARG A 97 -5.32 -1.43 -18.75
C ARG A 97 -3.89 -2.01 -18.79
N ALA A 98 -2.93 -1.31 -18.19
CA ALA A 98 -1.55 -1.78 -18.12
C ALA A 98 -1.46 -3.13 -17.39
N VAL A 99 -2.16 -3.30 -16.27
CA VAL A 99 -2.24 -4.58 -15.54
C VAL A 99 -2.87 -5.67 -16.41
N GLY A 100 -3.96 -5.37 -17.12
CA GLY A 100 -4.59 -6.34 -18.03
C GLY A 100 -3.66 -6.78 -19.17
N PHE A 101 -2.94 -5.85 -19.80
CA PHE A 101 -1.96 -6.17 -20.83
C PHE A 101 -0.76 -6.93 -20.29
N TYR A 102 -0.24 -6.53 -19.14
CA TYR A 102 0.85 -7.24 -18.48
C TYR A 102 0.47 -8.70 -18.19
N ALA A 103 -0.72 -8.91 -17.62
CA ALA A 103 -1.23 -10.25 -17.35
C ALA A 103 -1.32 -11.11 -18.63
N SER A 104 -1.78 -10.53 -19.72
CA SER A 104 -1.81 -11.20 -21.03
C SER A 104 -0.41 -11.57 -21.51
N LEU A 105 0.57 -10.67 -21.37
CA LEU A 105 1.96 -10.90 -21.77
C LEU A 105 2.63 -12.04 -20.98
N VAL A 106 2.30 -12.19 -19.70
CA VAL A 106 2.86 -13.26 -18.84
C VAL A 106 1.93 -14.47 -18.70
N ASN A 107 0.86 -14.49 -19.48
CA ASN A 107 -0.11 -15.59 -19.57
C ASN A 107 -0.76 -15.93 -18.22
N ILE A 108 -1.23 -14.93 -17.50
CA ILE A 108 -2.02 -15.07 -16.28
C ILE A 108 -3.38 -14.37 -16.41
N ASN A 109 -4.36 -14.79 -15.61
CA ASN A 109 -5.65 -14.12 -15.54
C ASN A 109 -5.60 -12.97 -14.51
N ALA A 110 -5.67 -11.71 -15.00
CA ALA A 110 -5.63 -10.52 -14.16
C ALA A 110 -6.87 -10.36 -13.24
N TYR A 111 -7.97 -11.04 -13.57
CA TYR A 111 -9.25 -10.84 -12.88
C TYR A 111 -9.49 -11.83 -11.75
N HIS A 112 -8.72 -12.88 -11.65
CA HIS A 112 -8.77 -13.83 -10.53
C HIS A 112 -7.85 -13.33 -9.39
N GLN A 113 -8.41 -13.28 -8.18
CA GLN A 113 -7.70 -12.82 -6.99
C GLN A 113 -7.73 -13.88 -5.86
N PRO A 114 -7.14 -15.06 -6.07
CA PRO A 114 -7.23 -16.15 -5.09
C PRO A 114 -6.63 -15.80 -3.72
N GLY A 115 -5.64 -14.93 -3.68
CA GLY A 115 -5.04 -14.45 -2.43
C GLY A 115 -6.01 -13.60 -1.59
N VAL A 116 -6.87 -12.81 -2.23
CA VAL A 116 -7.91 -12.02 -1.54
C VAL A 116 -8.98 -12.93 -0.96
N GLU A 117 -9.42 -13.92 -1.72
CA GLU A 117 -10.40 -14.93 -1.24
C GLU A 117 -9.85 -15.75 -0.06
N ALA A 118 -8.59 -16.11 -0.08
CA ALA A 118 -7.92 -16.79 1.03
C ALA A 118 -7.93 -15.92 2.31
N GLY A 119 -7.65 -14.61 2.18
CA GLY A 119 -7.71 -13.66 3.28
C GLY A 119 -9.11 -13.52 3.88
N LYS A 120 -10.15 -13.45 3.04
CA LYS A 120 -11.55 -13.40 3.50
C LYS A 120 -11.94 -14.64 4.29
N LYS A 121 -11.63 -15.84 3.76
CA LYS A 121 -11.91 -17.11 4.45
C LYS A 121 -11.17 -17.21 5.79
N ALA A 122 -9.93 -16.75 5.85
CA ALA A 122 -9.18 -16.70 7.10
C ALA A 122 -9.84 -15.74 8.11
N ALA A 123 -10.32 -14.57 7.66
CA ALA A 123 -11.03 -13.63 8.52
C ALA A 123 -12.37 -14.20 9.03
N GLU A 124 -13.15 -14.89 8.18
CA GLU A 124 -14.36 -15.58 8.57
C GLU A 124 -14.08 -16.61 9.68
N ARG A 125 -13.00 -17.36 9.56
CA ARG A 125 -12.58 -18.32 10.59
C ARG A 125 -12.24 -17.63 11.93
N VAL A 126 -11.56 -16.49 11.91
CA VAL A 126 -11.28 -15.71 13.13
C VAL A 126 -12.56 -15.26 13.82
N ILE A 127 -13.56 -14.80 13.05
CA ILE A 127 -14.87 -14.41 13.60
C ILE A 127 -15.61 -15.61 14.19
N GLU A 128 -15.56 -16.77 13.53
CA GLU A 128 -16.15 -18.01 14.06
C GLU A 128 -15.51 -18.39 15.41
N VAL A 129 -14.20 -18.36 15.52
CA VAL A 129 -13.48 -18.61 16.78
C VAL A 129 -13.88 -17.59 17.85
N GLN A 130 -14.00 -16.32 17.50
CA GLN A 130 -14.46 -15.27 18.43
C GLN A 130 -15.87 -15.56 18.95
N MET A 131 -16.80 -15.98 18.11
CA MET A 131 -18.16 -16.34 18.53
C MET A 131 -18.13 -17.52 19.49
N ASN A 132 -17.33 -18.55 19.22
CA ASN A 132 -17.18 -19.71 20.09
C ASN A 132 -16.61 -19.32 21.47
N ILE A 133 -15.63 -18.39 21.50
CA ILE A 133 -15.11 -17.84 22.75
C ILE A 133 -16.20 -17.12 23.53
N PHE A 134 -16.98 -16.26 22.90
CA PHE A 134 -18.09 -15.58 23.56
C PHE A 134 -19.09 -16.54 24.16
N GLU A 135 -19.51 -17.54 23.40
CA GLU A 135 -20.44 -18.57 23.89
C GLU A 135 -19.88 -19.36 25.07
N CYS A 136 -18.57 -19.70 25.03
CA CYS A 136 -17.88 -20.38 26.10
C CYS A 136 -17.86 -19.53 27.39
N LEU A 137 -17.44 -18.29 27.29
CA LEU A 137 -17.35 -17.36 28.41
C LEU A 137 -18.73 -17.06 29.04
N MET A 138 -19.78 -16.89 28.22
CA MET A 138 -21.16 -16.68 28.69
C MET A 138 -21.70 -17.88 29.49
N ARG A 139 -21.33 -19.10 29.14
CA ARG A 139 -21.73 -20.30 29.87
C ARG A 139 -21.06 -20.45 31.24
N ARG A 140 -19.89 -19.84 31.41
CA ARG A 140 -19.02 -19.97 32.57
C ARG A 140 -19.33 -18.98 33.70
N ASP A 141 -20.32 -18.12 33.56
CA ASP A 141 -20.82 -17.19 34.57
C ASP A 141 -19.73 -16.43 35.34
N GLY A 142 -18.75 -15.88 34.60
CA GLY A 142 -17.67 -15.04 35.13
C GLY A 142 -16.47 -15.81 35.72
N HIS A 143 -16.41 -17.10 35.62
CA HIS A 143 -15.20 -17.86 36.01
C HIS A 143 -14.04 -17.59 35.04
N PRO A 144 -12.87 -17.17 35.53
CA PRO A 144 -11.72 -16.87 34.68
C PRO A 144 -11.21 -18.13 33.99
N MET A 145 -10.77 -17.96 32.73
CA MET A 145 -10.19 -19.02 31.91
C MET A 145 -8.85 -18.55 31.35
N THR A 146 -7.93 -19.49 31.19
CA THR A 146 -6.70 -19.24 30.43
C THR A 146 -6.99 -19.38 28.93
N VAL A 147 -6.08 -18.88 28.09
CA VAL A 147 -6.17 -19.06 26.64
C VAL A 147 -6.17 -20.54 26.24
N ASP A 148 -5.38 -21.35 26.96
CA ASP A 148 -5.32 -22.78 26.73
C ASP A 148 -6.63 -23.49 27.10
N ASP A 149 -7.29 -23.07 28.20
CA ASP A 149 -8.61 -23.58 28.57
C ASP A 149 -9.65 -23.23 27.48
N LEU A 150 -9.63 -21.98 26.98
CA LEU A 150 -10.50 -21.55 25.89
C LEU A 150 -10.25 -22.37 24.62
N ALA A 151 -8.98 -22.61 24.26
CA ALA A 151 -8.62 -23.42 23.11
C ALA A 151 -9.15 -24.85 23.20
N MET A 152 -9.07 -25.46 24.38
CA MET A 152 -9.62 -26.79 24.62
C MET A 152 -11.14 -26.82 24.57
N GLU A 153 -11.80 -25.91 25.26
CA GLU A 153 -13.29 -25.84 25.34
C GLU A 153 -13.93 -25.50 23.97
N THR A 154 -13.29 -24.66 23.18
CA THR A 154 -13.76 -24.29 21.83
C THR A 154 -13.30 -25.26 20.74
N GLN A 155 -12.55 -26.32 21.11
CA GLN A 155 -11.96 -27.28 20.17
C GLN A 155 -11.07 -26.62 19.09
N SER A 156 -10.37 -25.54 19.47
CA SER A 156 -9.50 -24.74 18.60
C SER A 156 -8.04 -24.77 19.07
N VAL A 157 -7.54 -25.94 19.43
CA VAL A 157 -6.22 -26.14 20.06
C VAL A 157 -5.08 -25.67 19.14
N ASP A 158 -5.27 -25.74 17.82
CA ASP A 158 -4.27 -25.27 16.83
C ASP A 158 -4.30 -23.75 16.63
N GLU A 159 -5.22 -23.02 17.27
CA GLU A 159 -5.46 -21.59 17.08
C GLU A 159 -5.22 -20.76 18.35
N VAL A 160 -4.36 -21.24 19.26
CA VAL A 160 -4.04 -20.59 20.55
C VAL A 160 -3.62 -19.13 20.39
N GLU A 161 -2.76 -18.81 19.39
CA GLU A 161 -2.34 -17.45 19.10
C GLU A 161 -3.52 -16.57 18.66
N THR A 162 -4.39 -17.09 17.81
CA THR A 162 -5.60 -16.39 17.36
C THR A 162 -6.53 -16.09 18.54
N ILE A 163 -6.74 -17.08 19.42
CA ILE A 163 -7.55 -16.91 20.65
C ILE A 163 -6.96 -15.85 21.56
N TYR A 164 -5.62 -15.88 21.77
CA TYR A 164 -4.93 -14.86 22.55
C TYR A 164 -5.17 -13.45 21.97
N LYS A 165 -4.99 -13.28 20.66
CA LYS A 165 -5.20 -11.98 19.98
C LYS A 165 -6.66 -11.53 20.01
N ILE A 166 -7.60 -12.43 19.94
CA ILE A 166 -9.04 -12.12 20.11
C ILE A 166 -9.29 -11.62 21.53
N CYS A 167 -8.80 -12.32 22.55
CA CYS A 167 -8.97 -11.92 23.95
C CYS A 167 -8.32 -10.56 24.22
N GLU A 168 -7.10 -10.32 23.71
CA GLU A 168 -6.41 -9.03 23.80
C GLU A 168 -7.25 -7.89 23.18
N HIS A 169 -7.82 -8.14 22.00
CA HIS A 169 -8.67 -7.15 21.31
C HIS A 169 -9.96 -6.86 22.09
N LEU A 170 -10.58 -7.88 22.68
CA LEU A 170 -11.83 -7.72 23.42
C LEU A 170 -11.68 -7.04 24.77
N THR A 171 -10.47 -6.93 25.30
CA THR A 171 -10.17 -6.25 26.58
C THR A 171 -9.66 -4.83 26.41
N ALA A 172 -9.45 -4.34 25.18
CA ALA A 172 -9.01 -2.99 24.86
C ALA A 172 -10.18 -2.03 24.74
#